data_ab4ff7aad0c076a7b15860893d4552f9
#
_entry.id   ab4ff7aad0c076a7b15860893d4552f9
#
_cell.length_a   1.000
_cell.length_b   1.000
_cell.length_c   1.000
_cell.angle_alpha   90.00
_cell.angle_beta   90.00
_cell.angle_gamma   90.00
#
_symmetry.space_group_name_H-M   'P 1'
#
loop_
_entity.id
_entity.type
_entity.pdbx_description
1 polymer ?
#
loop_
_entity_poly.entity_id
_entity_poly.type
_entity_poly.pdbx_seq_one_letter_code
_entity_poly.pdbx_strand_id
1 'polypeptide(L)'
;MKKATLRLENGMEFHGYSFGCAKAVSGEVVFNTSMVGYPEQLTDATYSGQILCLTYPLIGNYGVPSEELIADQLSLNLESDRIHPKGLVIFDYCEDYSNWEAVKSLQQWMVEQGLTGIYGIDTRELTKILRDKGAMKGSIIPEGAEKPEEPVKATPADVCCKEVITYSAQPAQDVENANGSKAATTDGKKVVVVDCGVKHSIIRGLLARGAEVIRVPFDYDFTELEFDGVYVSNGPGCPCDCEVTIDN
;
A
#
# COMPACT_ATOMS: atom_id res chain seq x y z
N MET A 1 10.39 -21.61 -15.39
CA MET A 1 10.45 -20.29 -14.74
C MET A 1 11.09 -19.32 -15.68
N LYS A 2 10.50 -18.14 -15.91
CA LYS A 2 11.12 -17.08 -16.71
C LYS A 2 12.12 -16.32 -15.85
N LYS A 3 13.28 -16.00 -16.42
CA LYS A 3 14.27 -15.14 -15.74
C LYS A 3 13.78 -13.70 -15.71
N ALA A 4 14.25 -12.93 -14.72
CA ALA A 4 14.05 -11.49 -14.66
C ALA A 4 15.28 -10.82 -14.06
N THR A 5 15.45 -9.55 -14.35
CA THR A 5 16.54 -8.74 -13.81
C THR A 5 15.94 -7.49 -13.17
N LEU A 6 16.33 -7.22 -11.92
CA LEU A 6 16.18 -5.92 -11.31
C LEU A 6 17.44 -5.12 -11.62
N ARG A 7 17.29 -3.99 -12.32
CA ARG A 7 18.37 -3.07 -12.63
C ARG A 7 18.16 -1.76 -11.90
N LEU A 8 19.14 -1.30 -11.15
CA LEU A 8 19.15 -0.02 -10.47
C LEU A 8 19.81 1.07 -11.33
N GLU A 9 19.49 2.34 -11.08
CA GLU A 9 20.04 3.49 -11.81
C GLU A 9 21.56 3.63 -11.72
N ASN A 10 22.19 3.07 -10.66
CA ASN A 10 23.65 3.04 -10.51
C ASN A 10 24.33 1.93 -11.33
N GLY A 11 23.57 1.19 -12.15
CA GLY A 11 24.04 0.10 -12.99
C GLY A 11 24.15 -1.26 -12.31
N MET A 12 23.83 -1.38 -11.03
CA MET A 12 23.79 -2.67 -10.34
C MET A 12 22.61 -3.51 -10.84
N GLU A 13 22.84 -4.80 -10.97
CA GLU A 13 21.83 -5.77 -11.41
C GLU A 13 21.71 -6.92 -10.44
N PHE A 14 20.47 -7.31 -10.19
CA PHE A 14 20.10 -8.50 -9.42
C PHE A 14 19.31 -9.44 -10.33
N HIS A 15 19.74 -10.69 -10.41
CA HIS A 15 19.13 -11.69 -11.28
C HIS A 15 18.29 -12.67 -10.47
N GLY A 16 17.07 -12.92 -10.94
CA GLY A 16 16.11 -13.81 -10.31
C GLY A 16 15.10 -14.36 -11.31
N TYR A 17 13.91 -14.65 -10.82
CA TYR A 17 12.83 -15.23 -11.60
C TYR A 17 11.59 -14.33 -11.55
N SER A 18 10.92 -14.22 -12.69
CA SER A 18 9.67 -13.46 -12.83
C SER A 18 8.49 -14.24 -12.24
N PHE A 19 7.60 -13.54 -11.53
CA PHE A 19 6.29 -14.01 -11.11
C PHE A 19 5.28 -12.86 -11.20
N GLY A 20 3.99 -13.16 -11.06
CA GLY A 20 2.94 -12.18 -11.34
C GLY A 20 2.81 -11.86 -12.82
N CYS A 21 2.62 -10.59 -13.16
CA CYS A 21 2.50 -10.12 -14.52
C CYS A 21 3.88 -10.06 -15.20
N ALA A 22 4.00 -10.58 -16.43
CA ALA A 22 5.28 -10.63 -17.16
C ALA A 22 5.53 -9.35 -17.99
N LYS A 23 5.32 -8.16 -17.41
CA LYS A 23 5.54 -6.85 -18.03
C LYS A 23 6.74 -6.17 -17.38
N ALA A 24 7.57 -5.49 -18.17
CA ALA A 24 8.65 -4.68 -17.58
C ALA A 24 8.05 -3.42 -16.93
N VAL A 25 8.57 -3.08 -15.75
CA VAL A 25 8.10 -1.93 -14.96
C VAL A 25 9.30 -1.14 -14.44
N SER A 26 9.10 0.15 -14.23
CA SER A 26 10.07 1.04 -13.59
C SER A 26 9.42 1.81 -12.44
N GLY A 27 10.22 2.18 -11.46
CA GLY A 27 9.78 2.92 -10.29
C GLY A 27 10.94 3.23 -9.36
N GLU A 28 10.66 4.00 -8.33
CA GLU A 28 11.58 4.17 -7.21
C GLU A 28 11.59 2.88 -6.38
N VAL A 29 12.76 2.32 -6.14
CA VAL A 29 12.92 1.10 -5.35
C VAL A 29 13.00 1.46 -3.88
N VAL A 30 12.04 0.95 -3.13
CA VAL A 30 11.94 1.14 -1.67
C VAL A 30 11.85 -0.20 -0.97
N PHE A 31 12.05 -0.24 0.35
CA PHE A 31 11.95 -1.49 1.10
C PHE A 31 11.06 -1.36 2.33
N ASN A 32 10.50 -2.50 2.73
CA ASN A 32 9.77 -2.65 3.98
C ASN A 32 10.31 -3.86 4.75
N THR A 33 10.47 -3.70 6.07
CA THR A 33 11.07 -4.72 6.96
C THR A 33 10.04 -5.47 7.80
N SER A 34 8.75 -5.27 7.57
CA SER A 34 7.70 -6.00 8.28
C SER A 34 7.77 -7.49 7.98
N MET A 35 7.51 -8.31 8.99
CA MET A 35 7.52 -9.77 8.86
C MET A 35 6.22 -10.32 8.30
N VAL A 36 5.12 -9.59 8.44
CA VAL A 36 3.76 -9.98 8.04
C VAL A 36 3.06 -8.81 7.36
N GLY A 37 1.89 -9.05 6.76
CA GLY A 37 1.06 -7.98 6.23
C GLY A 37 1.40 -7.58 4.79
N TYR A 38 1.88 -8.52 3.95
CA TYR A 38 2.17 -8.18 2.56
C TYR A 38 0.93 -7.77 1.74
N PRO A 39 -0.29 -8.30 1.97
CA PRO A 39 -1.47 -7.80 1.27
C PRO A 39 -1.79 -6.34 1.62
N GLU A 40 -1.66 -5.98 2.91
CA GLU A 40 -1.85 -4.63 3.41
C GLU A 40 -0.78 -3.68 2.85
N GLN A 41 0.48 -4.13 2.78
CA GLN A 41 1.57 -3.34 2.19
C GLN A 41 1.38 -3.12 0.69
N LEU A 42 0.90 -4.14 -0.04
CA LEU A 42 0.64 -4.03 -1.47
C LEU A 42 -0.56 -3.12 -1.78
N THR A 43 -1.50 -2.99 -0.85
CA THR A 43 -2.65 -2.08 -0.98
C THR A 43 -2.46 -0.73 -0.27
N ASP A 44 -1.29 -0.47 0.30
CA ASP A 44 -0.93 0.84 0.85
C ASP A 44 -0.61 1.84 -0.27
N ALA A 45 -1.44 2.87 -0.40
CA ALA A 45 -1.31 3.90 -1.42
C ALA A 45 0.03 4.67 -1.38
N THR A 46 0.72 4.66 -0.25
CA THR A 46 2.06 5.26 -0.09
C THR A 46 3.07 4.69 -1.09
N TYR A 47 2.92 3.40 -1.46
CA TYR A 47 3.80 2.74 -2.43
C TYR A 47 3.39 2.93 -3.89
N SER A 48 2.44 3.81 -4.17
CA SER A 48 1.98 4.05 -5.54
C SER A 48 3.13 4.49 -6.45
N GLY A 49 3.28 3.79 -7.58
CA GLY A 49 4.33 4.06 -8.55
C GLY A 49 5.71 3.51 -8.20
N GLN A 50 5.90 2.92 -7.02
CA GLN A 50 7.19 2.41 -6.53
C GLN A 50 7.38 0.91 -6.84
N ILE A 51 8.62 0.45 -6.72
CA ILE A 51 8.99 -0.97 -6.68
C ILE A 51 9.27 -1.31 -5.22
N LEU A 52 8.40 -2.14 -4.62
CA LEU A 52 8.49 -2.49 -3.22
C LEU A 52 9.35 -3.75 -3.01
N CYS A 53 10.40 -3.64 -2.20
CA CYS A 53 11.19 -4.77 -1.74
C CYS A 53 10.73 -5.20 -0.34
N LEU A 54 10.26 -6.44 -0.21
CA LEU A 54 9.94 -7.04 1.10
C LEU A 54 11.13 -7.84 1.60
N THR A 55 11.61 -7.50 2.80
CA THR A 55 12.82 -8.11 3.34
C THR A 55 12.57 -9.43 4.05
N TYR A 56 11.32 -9.73 4.41
CA TYR A 56 10.99 -11.03 4.99
C TYR A 56 11.23 -12.14 3.95
N PRO A 57 11.92 -13.22 4.33
CA PRO A 57 12.44 -14.17 3.36
C PRO A 57 11.37 -14.96 2.62
N LEU A 58 10.21 -15.22 3.21
CA LEU A 58 9.15 -16.04 2.61
C LEU A 58 7.87 -15.23 2.43
N ILE A 59 7.45 -15.03 1.18
CA ILE A 59 6.25 -14.27 0.81
C ILE A 59 5.30 -15.14 0.00
N GLY A 60 3.99 -14.99 0.22
CA GLY A 60 2.93 -15.78 -0.42
C GLY A 60 2.35 -16.89 0.47
N ASN A 61 3.04 -17.25 1.54
CA ASN A 61 2.74 -18.41 2.38
C ASN A 61 1.36 -18.41 3.05
N TYR A 62 0.70 -17.28 3.20
CA TYR A 62 -0.66 -17.22 3.75
C TYR A 62 -1.72 -16.70 2.76
N GLY A 63 -1.35 -16.54 1.48
CA GLY A 63 -2.30 -16.14 0.44
C GLY A 63 -2.80 -14.69 0.58
N VAL A 64 -3.96 -14.42 0.00
CA VAL A 64 -4.59 -13.08 -0.03
C VAL A 64 -6.01 -13.21 0.50
N PRO A 65 -6.42 -12.36 1.47
CA PRO A 65 -7.78 -12.37 2.01
C PRO A 65 -8.79 -11.84 0.99
N SER A 66 -10.08 -11.90 1.33
CA SER A 66 -11.14 -11.38 0.46
C SER A 66 -11.04 -9.87 0.28
N GLU A 67 -11.39 -9.40 -0.92
CA GLU A 67 -11.50 -7.97 -1.26
C GLU A 67 -12.90 -7.42 -0.89
N GLU A 68 -13.54 -7.98 0.13
CA GLU A 68 -14.86 -7.59 0.61
C GLU A 68 -14.88 -6.16 1.14
N LEU A 69 -15.95 -5.44 0.84
CA LEU A 69 -16.20 -4.09 1.35
C LEU A 69 -17.20 -4.15 2.51
N ILE A 70 -16.91 -3.44 3.60
CA ILE A 70 -17.82 -3.30 4.76
C ILE A 70 -18.66 -2.03 4.70
N ALA A 71 -18.27 -1.08 3.86
CA ALA A 71 -18.99 0.15 3.58
C ALA A 71 -18.55 0.69 2.22
N ASP A 72 -19.09 1.82 1.78
CA ASP A 72 -18.72 2.44 0.52
C ASP A 72 -17.21 2.70 0.45
N GLN A 73 -16.55 2.13 -0.55
CA GLN A 73 -15.10 2.21 -0.78
C GLN A 73 -14.25 1.87 0.47
N LEU A 74 -14.74 1.05 1.40
CA LEU A 74 -14.03 0.66 2.62
C LEU A 74 -13.85 -0.86 2.69
N SER A 75 -12.64 -1.33 2.44
CA SER A 75 -12.29 -2.76 2.52
C SER A 75 -12.27 -3.27 3.97
N LEU A 76 -12.71 -4.52 4.16
CA LEU A 76 -12.62 -5.24 5.43
C LEU A 76 -11.16 -5.57 5.79
N ASN A 77 -10.39 -6.07 4.83
CA ASN A 77 -9.08 -6.71 5.08
C ASN A 77 -7.90 -5.93 4.53
N LEU A 78 -8.10 -5.10 3.50
CA LEU A 78 -7.04 -4.43 2.77
C LEU A 78 -6.97 -2.94 3.12
N GLU A 79 -5.90 -2.27 2.72
CA GLU A 79 -5.70 -0.85 2.99
C GLU A 79 -6.25 0.08 1.89
N SER A 80 -6.62 -0.49 0.74
CA SER A 80 -7.33 0.17 -0.35
C SER A 80 -8.01 -0.86 -1.26
N ASP A 81 -8.58 -0.40 -2.37
CA ASP A 81 -9.30 -1.20 -3.37
C ASP A 81 -8.40 -1.91 -4.39
N ARG A 82 -7.09 -1.63 -4.40
CA ARG A 82 -6.17 -2.16 -5.42
C ARG A 82 -4.72 -2.25 -4.93
N ILE A 83 -3.89 -2.94 -5.72
CA ILE A 83 -2.43 -2.93 -5.57
C ILE A 83 -1.87 -1.60 -6.11
N HIS A 84 -1.02 -0.94 -5.34
CA HIS A 84 -0.41 0.35 -5.66
C HIS A 84 1.02 0.28 -6.21
N PRO A 85 1.92 -0.57 -5.67
CA PRO A 85 3.26 -0.73 -6.24
C PRO A 85 3.22 -1.12 -7.72
N LYS A 86 4.21 -0.69 -8.48
CA LYS A 86 4.44 -1.12 -9.87
C LYS A 86 5.18 -2.45 -9.94
N GLY A 87 5.96 -2.76 -8.92
CA GLY A 87 6.74 -3.98 -8.86
C GLY A 87 6.95 -4.49 -7.45
N LEU A 88 7.18 -5.80 -7.33
CA LEU A 88 7.46 -6.50 -6.08
C LEU A 88 8.78 -7.25 -6.18
N VAL A 89 9.67 -7.03 -5.21
CA VAL A 89 10.96 -7.72 -5.09
C VAL A 89 10.97 -8.51 -3.79
N ILE A 90 11.21 -9.82 -3.88
CA ILE A 90 11.24 -10.73 -2.73
C ILE A 90 12.40 -11.73 -2.82
N PHE A 91 12.75 -12.32 -1.69
CA PHE A 91 13.77 -13.36 -1.64
C PHE A 91 13.20 -14.70 -2.10
N ASP A 92 12.18 -15.22 -1.45
CA ASP A 92 11.58 -16.51 -1.76
C ASP A 92 10.06 -16.38 -1.91
N TYR A 93 9.51 -17.09 -2.89
CA TYR A 93 8.08 -17.11 -3.20
C TYR A 93 7.48 -18.46 -2.85
N CYS A 94 6.46 -18.45 -1.99
CA CYS A 94 5.65 -19.60 -1.68
C CYS A 94 4.40 -19.63 -2.57
N GLU A 95 4.30 -20.64 -3.44
CA GLU A 95 3.16 -20.81 -4.34
C GLU A 95 1.93 -21.34 -3.57
N ASP A 96 2.18 -22.28 -2.65
CA ASP A 96 1.15 -22.89 -1.82
C ASP A 96 0.90 -22.04 -0.58
N TYR A 97 -0.34 -21.68 -0.35
CA TYR A 97 -0.73 -20.91 0.84
C TYR A 97 -1.59 -21.73 1.79
N SER A 98 -1.49 -21.43 3.08
CA SER A 98 -2.28 -22.11 4.12
C SER A 98 -2.73 -21.10 5.18
N ASN A 99 -3.77 -20.34 4.87
CA ASN A 99 -4.48 -19.50 5.83
C ASN A 99 -5.98 -19.65 5.56
N TRP A 100 -6.74 -19.78 6.63
CA TRP A 100 -8.19 -19.96 6.55
C TRP A 100 -8.94 -18.73 6.00
N GLU A 101 -8.34 -17.53 6.08
CA GLU A 101 -8.89 -16.28 5.52
C GLU A 101 -8.55 -16.10 4.03
N ALA A 102 -7.60 -16.87 3.50
CA ALA A 102 -7.16 -16.68 2.13
C ALA A 102 -8.16 -17.24 1.12
N VAL A 103 -8.44 -16.45 0.10
CA VAL A 103 -9.36 -16.82 -1.00
C VAL A 103 -8.61 -17.04 -2.32
N LYS A 104 -7.37 -16.55 -2.43
CA LYS A 104 -6.53 -16.72 -3.63
C LYS A 104 -5.04 -16.69 -3.29
N SER A 105 -4.20 -17.20 -4.21
CA SER A 105 -2.75 -17.09 -4.08
C SER A 105 -2.26 -15.67 -4.40
N LEU A 106 -1.08 -15.30 -3.90
CA LEU A 106 -0.42 -14.03 -4.25
C LEU A 106 -0.17 -13.93 -5.76
N GLN A 107 0.27 -15.01 -6.40
CA GLN A 107 0.49 -15.06 -7.85
C GLN A 107 -0.77 -14.73 -8.65
N GLN A 108 -1.90 -15.34 -8.28
CA GLN A 108 -3.18 -15.10 -8.94
C GLN A 108 -3.58 -13.62 -8.80
N TRP A 109 -3.53 -13.09 -7.60
CA TRP A 109 -3.86 -11.70 -7.31
C TRP A 109 -2.99 -10.69 -8.06
N MET A 110 -1.67 -10.95 -8.11
CA MET A 110 -0.72 -10.12 -8.86
C MET A 110 -1.03 -10.10 -10.36
N VAL A 111 -1.42 -11.24 -10.94
CA VAL A 111 -1.82 -11.32 -12.36
C VAL A 111 -3.11 -10.54 -12.60
N GLU A 112 -4.12 -10.71 -11.75
CA GLU A 112 -5.40 -10.01 -11.82
C GLU A 112 -5.24 -8.48 -11.76
N GLN A 113 -4.34 -8.01 -10.89
CA GLN A 113 -4.07 -6.59 -10.65
C GLN A 113 -2.92 -6.02 -11.53
N GLY A 114 -2.26 -6.86 -12.34
CA GLY A 114 -1.20 -6.43 -13.26
C GLY A 114 0.13 -6.10 -12.57
N LEU A 115 0.39 -6.61 -11.36
CA LEU A 115 1.64 -6.41 -10.64
C LEU A 115 2.75 -7.33 -11.16
N THR A 116 3.90 -6.75 -11.48
CA THR A 116 5.11 -7.48 -11.88
C THR A 116 5.96 -7.80 -10.66
N GLY A 117 6.46 -9.04 -10.57
CA GLY A 117 7.32 -9.45 -9.46
C GLY A 117 8.62 -10.11 -9.92
N ILE A 118 9.62 -10.05 -9.05
CA ILE A 118 10.88 -10.79 -9.16
C ILE A 118 11.21 -11.42 -7.81
N TYR A 119 11.57 -12.71 -7.83
CA TYR A 119 12.03 -13.43 -6.65
C TYR A 119 13.38 -14.11 -6.88
N GLY A 120 14.01 -14.61 -5.83
CA GLY A 120 15.37 -15.14 -5.85
C GLY A 120 16.43 -14.05 -5.72
N ILE A 121 16.05 -12.88 -5.22
CA ILE A 121 16.92 -11.71 -5.04
C ILE A 121 17.49 -11.70 -3.61
N ASP A 122 18.76 -11.34 -3.46
CA ASP A 122 19.29 -10.99 -2.13
C ASP A 122 18.70 -9.65 -1.66
N THR A 123 17.50 -9.74 -1.06
CA THR A 123 16.79 -8.56 -0.55
C THR A 123 17.53 -7.89 0.59
N ARG A 124 18.39 -8.65 1.32
CA ARG A 124 19.19 -8.08 2.40
C ARG A 124 20.31 -7.18 1.87
N GLU A 125 20.99 -7.60 0.79
CA GLU A 125 21.99 -6.77 0.12
C GLU A 125 21.35 -5.53 -0.50
N LEU A 126 20.24 -5.70 -1.23
CA LEU A 126 19.47 -4.60 -1.81
C LEU A 126 19.06 -3.57 -0.73
N THR A 127 18.55 -4.05 0.40
CA THR A 127 18.13 -3.17 1.51
C THR A 127 19.30 -2.38 2.10
N LYS A 128 20.49 -2.98 2.23
CA LYS A 128 21.69 -2.25 2.69
C LYS A 128 22.05 -1.12 1.74
N ILE A 129 22.00 -1.38 0.43
CA ILE A 129 22.29 -0.37 -0.59
C ILE A 129 21.29 0.78 -0.51
N LEU A 130 19.99 0.48 -0.45
CA LEU A 130 18.93 1.48 -0.34
C LEU A 130 19.00 2.28 0.96
N ARG A 131 19.36 1.64 2.07
CA ARG A 131 19.54 2.32 3.36
C ARG A 131 20.71 3.31 3.33
N ASP A 132 21.81 2.92 2.70
CA ASP A 132 23.05 3.70 2.71
C ASP A 132 23.02 4.83 1.66
N LYS A 133 22.30 4.64 0.54
CA LYS A 133 22.24 5.60 -0.59
C LYS A 133 20.91 6.33 -0.73
N GLY A 134 19.88 5.92 -0.01
CA GLY A 134 18.50 6.38 -0.18
C GLY A 134 17.75 5.55 -1.23
N ALA A 135 16.48 5.90 -1.44
CA ALA A 135 15.68 5.32 -2.50
C ALA A 135 16.28 5.63 -3.87
N MET A 136 16.23 4.66 -4.80
CA MET A 136 16.88 4.72 -6.11
C MET A 136 15.89 4.30 -7.19
N LYS A 137 15.99 4.91 -8.38
CA LYS A 137 15.23 4.40 -9.53
C LYS A 137 15.72 3.02 -9.94
N GLY A 138 14.77 2.16 -10.30
CA GLY A 138 15.07 0.83 -10.79
C GLY A 138 14.02 0.33 -11.78
N SER A 139 14.31 -0.83 -12.37
CA SER A 139 13.41 -1.49 -13.31
C SER A 139 13.44 -2.99 -13.12
N ILE A 140 12.26 -3.63 -13.09
CA ILE A 140 12.13 -5.09 -13.17
C ILE A 140 11.88 -5.44 -14.63
N ILE A 141 12.75 -6.24 -15.23
CA ILE A 141 12.72 -6.60 -16.65
C ILE A 141 12.66 -8.13 -16.77
N PRO A 142 11.44 -8.71 -16.96
CA PRO A 142 11.31 -10.11 -17.32
C PRO A 142 11.97 -10.43 -18.66
N GLU A 143 12.50 -11.64 -18.81
CA GLU A 143 13.13 -12.09 -20.05
C GLU A 143 12.17 -11.99 -21.25
N GLY A 144 12.59 -11.30 -22.29
CA GLY A 144 11.81 -11.06 -23.50
C GLY A 144 10.79 -9.92 -23.40
N ALA A 145 10.73 -9.20 -22.28
CA ALA A 145 9.90 -8.02 -22.17
C ALA A 145 10.59 -6.79 -22.81
N GLU A 146 9.79 -5.88 -23.34
CA GLU A 146 10.28 -4.59 -23.84
C GLU A 146 10.80 -3.74 -22.67
N LYS A 147 11.64 -2.73 -23.01
CA LYS A 147 12.16 -1.80 -22.01
C LYS A 147 10.98 -1.05 -21.36
N PRO A 148 10.96 -0.91 -20.02
CA PRO A 148 9.89 -0.18 -19.35
C PRO A 148 9.94 1.33 -19.66
N GLU A 149 8.79 1.97 -19.55
CA GLU A 149 8.68 3.42 -19.60
C GLU A 149 9.40 4.07 -18.40
N GLU A 150 9.75 5.35 -18.53
CA GLU A 150 10.31 6.11 -17.40
C GLU A 150 9.31 6.16 -16.23
N PRO A 151 9.78 6.07 -14.98
CA PRO A 151 8.90 6.08 -13.83
C PRO A 151 8.20 7.45 -13.69
N VAL A 152 6.89 7.41 -13.50
CA VAL A 152 6.08 8.58 -13.18
C VAL A 152 5.87 8.61 -11.66
N LYS A 153 6.13 9.76 -11.06
CA LYS A 153 5.88 10.00 -9.62
C LYS A 153 4.37 10.04 -9.39
N ALA A 154 3.89 9.22 -8.47
CA ALA A 154 2.50 9.26 -8.06
C ALA A 154 2.26 10.44 -7.10
N THR A 155 1.04 10.96 -7.15
CA THR A 155 0.57 12.09 -6.34
C THR A 155 -0.69 11.69 -5.55
N PRO A 156 -1.11 12.44 -4.53
CA PRO A 156 -2.38 12.21 -3.85
C PRO A 156 -3.58 12.19 -4.79
N ALA A 157 -3.58 12.98 -5.87
CA ALA A 157 -4.64 12.98 -6.87
C ALA A 157 -4.85 11.63 -7.56
N ASP A 158 -3.83 10.78 -7.63
CA ASP A 158 -3.90 9.45 -8.27
C ASP A 158 -4.55 8.39 -7.36
N VAL A 159 -4.61 8.64 -6.06
CA VAL A 159 -4.97 7.63 -5.05
C VAL A 159 -6.10 8.04 -4.11
N CYS A 160 -6.42 9.32 -3.99
CA CYS A 160 -7.49 9.82 -3.11
C CYS A 160 -8.90 9.43 -3.61
N CYS A 161 -9.88 9.47 -2.71
CA CYS A 161 -11.29 9.42 -3.10
C CYS A 161 -11.63 10.59 -4.03
N LYS A 162 -12.68 10.41 -4.87
CA LYS A 162 -13.07 11.43 -5.85
C LYS A 162 -14.26 12.28 -5.39
N GLU A 163 -14.91 11.85 -4.31
CA GLU A 163 -16.08 12.50 -3.72
C GLU A 163 -16.03 12.37 -2.21
N VAL A 164 -16.81 13.19 -1.51
CA VAL A 164 -16.95 13.13 -0.06
C VAL A 164 -17.73 11.88 0.31
N ILE A 165 -17.17 11.07 1.21
CA ILE A 165 -17.79 9.82 1.69
C ILE A 165 -17.99 9.94 3.19
N THR A 166 -19.23 9.74 3.66
CA THR A 166 -19.56 9.75 5.08
C THR A 166 -19.82 8.35 5.59
N TYR A 167 -19.08 7.96 6.61
CA TYR A 167 -19.28 6.71 7.34
C TYR A 167 -19.93 7.03 8.68
N SER A 168 -21.17 6.55 8.87
CA SER A 168 -21.94 6.79 10.09
C SER A 168 -21.28 6.14 11.31
N ALA A 169 -21.35 6.83 12.44
CA ALA A 169 -20.89 6.30 13.72
C ALA A 169 -21.59 4.97 14.03
N GLN A 170 -20.80 4.02 14.52
CA GLN A 170 -21.30 2.76 15.05
C GLN A 170 -21.04 2.72 16.56
N PRO A 171 -21.75 1.88 17.34
CA PRO A 171 -21.44 1.70 18.75
C PRO A 171 -19.96 1.35 18.92
N ALA A 172 -19.28 2.07 19.81
CA ALA A 172 -17.87 1.83 20.08
C ALA A 172 -17.65 0.38 20.51
N GLN A 173 -16.67 -0.27 19.89
CA GLN A 173 -16.25 -1.62 20.22
C GLN A 173 -15.22 -1.57 21.35
N ASP A 174 -15.07 -2.68 22.09
CA ASP A 174 -13.98 -2.83 23.06
C ASP A 174 -12.65 -3.00 22.32
N VAL A 175 -12.03 -1.89 21.96
CA VAL A 175 -10.71 -1.86 21.29
C VAL A 175 -9.63 -1.74 22.36
N GLU A 176 -8.64 -2.64 22.30
CA GLU A 176 -7.46 -2.59 23.17
C GLU A 176 -6.28 -1.94 22.43
N ASN A 177 -5.54 -1.10 23.17
CA ASN A 177 -4.25 -0.59 22.70
C ASN A 177 -3.19 -1.68 22.74
N ALA A 178 -2.06 -1.48 22.08
CA ALA A 178 -0.93 -2.43 22.04
C ALA A 178 -0.39 -2.82 23.42
N ASN A 179 -0.66 -2.02 24.47
CA ASN A 179 -0.30 -2.29 25.86
C ASN A 179 -1.41 -2.99 26.68
N GLY A 180 -2.49 -3.45 26.04
CA GLY A 180 -3.63 -4.13 26.71
C GLY A 180 -4.57 -3.21 27.46
N SER A 181 -4.44 -1.89 27.39
CA SER A 181 -5.40 -0.95 27.96
C SER A 181 -6.54 -0.69 26.98
N LYS A 182 -7.76 -0.43 27.51
CA LYS A 182 -8.88 -0.01 26.64
C LYS A 182 -8.53 1.28 25.89
N ALA A 183 -8.77 1.29 24.59
CA ALA A 183 -8.63 2.50 23.80
C ALA A 183 -9.70 3.53 24.21
N ALA A 184 -9.36 4.82 24.15
CA ALA A 184 -10.35 5.87 24.36
C ALA A 184 -11.42 5.79 23.25
N THR A 185 -12.67 6.00 23.65
CA THR A 185 -13.80 6.09 22.72
C THR A 185 -13.91 7.50 22.14
N THR A 186 -14.45 7.58 20.95
CA THR A 186 -14.74 8.85 20.25
C THR A 186 -16.24 8.97 19.96
N ASP A 187 -17.06 8.36 20.83
CA ASP A 187 -18.52 8.29 20.66
C ASP A 187 -19.12 9.67 20.32
N GLY A 188 -19.81 9.70 19.18
CA GLY A 188 -20.48 10.89 18.68
C GLY A 188 -19.56 12.00 18.15
N LYS A 189 -18.24 11.76 18.08
CA LYS A 189 -17.31 12.70 17.50
C LYS A 189 -17.27 12.58 15.97
N LYS A 190 -17.22 13.73 15.29
CA LYS A 190 -17.06 13.81 13.84
C LYS A 190 -15.60 14.05 13.51
N VAL A 191 -15.02 13.19 12.69
CA VAL A 191 -13.62 13.29 12.25
C VAL A 191 -13.60 13.45 10.75
N VAL A 192 -13.06 14.57 10.26
CA VAL A 192 -12.72 14.74 8.85
C VAL A 192 -11.40 14.03 8.57
N VAL A 193 -11.40 13.17 7.57
CA VAL A 193 -10.20 12.48 7.07
C VAL A 193 -9.86 13.02 5.69
N VAL A 194 -8.81 13.83 5.62
CA VAL A 194 -8.28 14.34 4.34
C VAL A 194 -7.48 13.22 3.67
N ASP A 195 -8.01 12.75 2.55
CA ASP A 195 -7.50 11.57 1.86
C ASP A 195 -6.39 11.91 0.88
N CYS A 196 -5.15 11.79 1.32
CA CYS A 196 -3.97 11.82 0.46
C CYS A 196 -3.53 10.41 -0.01
N GLY A 197 -4.32 9.38 0.27
CA GLY A 197 -4.01 7.95 0.11
C GLY A 197 -4.18 7.21 1.43
N VAL A 198 -5.31 7.43 2.10
CA VAL A 198 -5.59 6.93 3.45
C VAL A 198 -5.66 5.41 3.49
N LYS A 199 -5.05 4.82 4.51
CA LYS A 199 -5.21 3.40 4.82
C LYS A 199 -6.60 3.13 5.38
N HIS A 200 -7.29 2.15 4.83
CA HIS A 200 -8.61 1.76 5.29
C HIS A 200 -8.65 1.32 6.77
N SER A 201 -7.54 0.76 7.29
CA SER A 201 -7.40 0.45 8.71
C SER A 201 -7.53 1.67 9.63
N ILE A 202 -7.14 2.86 9.17
CA ILE A 202 -7.30 4.11 9.93
C ILE A 202 -8.79 4.45 10.04
N ILE A 203 -9.53 4.39 8.93
CA ILE A 203 -10.97 4.64 8.92
C ILE A 203 -11.68 3.60 9.79
N ARG A 204 -11.38 2.30 9.61
CA ARG A 204 -11.93 1.22 10.47
C ARG A 204 -11.64 1.46 11.94
N GLY A 205 -10.43 1.91 12.26
CA GLY A 205 -10.01 2.21 13.62
C GLY A 205 -10.78 3.37 14.27
N LEU A 206 -11.13 4.41 13.50
CA LEU A 206 -11.98 5.52 13.96
C LEU A 206 -13.42 5.06 14.18
N LEU A 207 -13.98 4.32 13.21
CA LEU A 207 -15.34 3.78 13.31
C LEU A 207 -15.49 2.82 14.49
N ALA A 208 -14.52 1.93 14.71
CA ALA A 208 -14.51 1.01 15.85
C ALA A 208 -14.49 1.73 17.21
N ARG A 209 -14.06 2.99 17.26
CA ARG A 209 -14.07 3.84 18.45
C ARG A 209 -15.35 4.68 18.60
N GLY A 210 -16.30 4.54 17.67
CA GLY A 210 -17.58 5.25 17.69
C GLY A 210 -17.57 6.62 17.02
N ALA A 211 -16.54 6.95 16.22
CA ALA A 211 -16.53 8.17 15.45
C ALA A 211 -17.44 8.09 14.23
N GLU A 212 -18.03 9.22 13.86
CA GLU A 212 -18.48 9.48 12.48
C GLU A 212 -17.28 9.94 11.68
N VAL A 213 -17.06 9.39 10.48
CA VAL A 213 -15.90 9.73 9.62
C VAL A 213 -16.37 10.35 8.33
N ILE A 214 -15.88 11.55 8.02
CA ILE A 214 -16.11 12.24 6.75
C ILE A 214 -14.79 12.21 5.98
N ARG A 215 -14.68 11.30 5.00
CA ARG A 215 -13.53 11.18 4.11
C ARG A 215 -13.69 12.17 2.96
N VAL A 216 -12.73 13.07 2.79
CA VAL A 216 -12.73 14.10 1.76
C VAL A 216 -11.51 13.97 0.85
N PRO A 217 -11.60 14.33 -0.44
CA PRO A 217 -10.43 14.41 -1.32
C PRO A 217 -9.33 15.31 -0.75
N PHE A 218 -8.07 15.10 -1.15
CA PHE A 218 -6.91 15.84 -0.65
C PHE A 218 -7.00 17.36 -0.91
N ASP A 219 -7.72 17.77 -1.95
CA ASP A 219 -7.90 19.16 -2.40
C ASP A 219 -9.26 19.77 -1.99
N TYR A 220 -10.02 19.06 -1.16
CA TYR A 220 -11.33 19.54 -0.71
C TYR A 220 -11.18 20.57 0.42
N ASP A 221 -11.88 21.71 0.29
CA ASP A 221 -12.00 22.70 1.37
C ASP A 221 -12.96 22.18 2.44
N PHE A 222 -12.41 21.64 3.52
CA PHE A 222 -13.15 21.08 4.63
C PHE A 222 -13.47 22.11 5.74
N THR A 223 -13.03 23.36 5.61
CA THR A 223 -13.19 24.38 6.65
C THR A 223 -14.65 24.77 6.90
N GLU A 224 -15.52 24.53 5.91
CA GLU A 224 -16.96 24.76 6.03
C GLU A 224 -17.73 23.61 6.69
N LEU A 225 -17.08 22.47 6.94
CA LEU A 225 -17.69 21.32 7.58
C LEU A 225 -17.70 21.49 9.11
N GLU A 226 -18.75 20.97 9.77
CA GLU A 226 -18.77 20.83 11.22
C GLU A 226 -18.05 19.54 11.63
N PHE A 227 -16.99 19.64 12.40
CA PHE A 227 -16.19 18.51 12.88
C PHE A 227 -15.56 18.77 14.24
N ASP A 228 -15.19 17.70 14.94
CA ASP A 228 -14.47 17.72 16.23
C ASP A 228 -12.95 17.56 16.05
N GLY A 229 -12.51 16.98 14.93
CA GLY A 229 -11.10 16.76 14.63
C GLY A 229 -10.84 16.48 13.17
N VAL A 230 -9.60 16.75 12.75
CA VAL A 230 -9.11 16.50 11.39
C VAL A 230 -7.96 15.50 11.44
N TYR A 231 -7.97 14.55 10.52
CA TYR A 231 -6.87 13.62 10.27
C TYR A 231 -6.39 13.79 8.83
N VAL A 232 -5.18 14.33 8.64
CA VAL A 232 -4.53 14.36 7.33
C VAL A 232 -3.76 13.06 7.14
N SER A 233 -4.09 12.33 6.09
CA SER A 233 -3.57 10.97 5.91
C SER A 233 -2.16 10.95 5.31
N ASN A 234 -1.54 9.76 5.39
CA ASN A 234 -0.39 9.41 4.56
C ASN A 234 -0.78 9.36 3.07
N GLY A 235 0.23 9.36 2.19
CA GLY A 235 0.04 9.24 0.75
C GLY A 235 1.36 9.14 0.00
N PRO A 236 1.34 8.98 -1.33
CA PRO A 236 2.53 8.99 -2.16
C PRO A 236 3.07 10.40 -2.37
N GLY A 237 4.34 10.51 -2.68
CA GLY A 237 5.01 11.77 -3.01
C GLY A 237 5.58 12.52 -1.81
N CYS A 238 5.82 13.81 -1.99
CA CYS A 238 6.30 14.70 -0.94
C CYS A 238 5.13 15.50 -0.35
N PRO A 239 5.02 15.64 0.97
CA PRO A 239 4.01 16.53 1.56
C PRO A 239 4.05 17.96 1.03
N CYS A 240 5.23 18.44 0.62
CA CYS A 240 5.38 19.77 0.01
C CYS A 240 4.74 19.90 -1.38
N ASP A 241 4.35 18.77 -2.03
CA ASP A 241 3.64 18.80 -3.30
C ASP A 241 2.10 18.94 -3.09
N CYS A 242 1.63 19.03 -1.84
CA CYS A 242 0.22 19.11 -1.44
C CYS A 242 -0.17 20.53 -1.00
N GLU A 243 0.21 21.56 -1.76
CA GLU A 243 -0.02 22.97 -1.41
C GLU A 243 -1.49 23.25 -1.04
N VAL A 244 -2.44 22.73 -1.82
CA VAL A 244 -3.88 22.94 -1.56
C VAL A 244 -4.31 22.35 -0.20
N THR A 245 -3.81 21.16 0.17
CA THR A 245 -4.11 20.54 1.46
C THR A 245 -3.47 21.33 2.63
N ILE A 246 -2.32 21.96 2.38
CA ILE A 246 -1.59 22.75 3.40
C ILE A 246 -2.28 24.10 3.62
N ASP A 247 -2.83 24.69 2.56
CA ASP A 247 -3.49 25.99 2.60
C ASP A 247 -4.90 25.93 3.23
N ASN A 248 -5.58 24.76 3.19
CA ASN A 248 -6.84 24.48 3.86
C ASN A 248 -6.62 24.17 5.35
#